data_e2b49a013c198879e808d7c4ad036c9a
#
_entry.id   e2b49a013c198879e808d7c4ad036c9a
#
_cell.length_a   1.000
_cell.length_b   1.000
_cell.length_c   1.000
_cell.angle_alpha   90.00
_cell.angle_beta   90.00
_cell.angle_gamma   90.00
#
_symmetry.space_group_name_H-M   'P 1'
#
loop_
_entity.id
_entity.type
_entity.pdbx_description
1 polymer ?
#
loop_
_entity_poly.entity_id
_entity_poly.type
_entity_poly.pdbx_seq_one_letter_code
_entity_poly.pdbx_strand_id
1 'polypeptide(L)'
;MFFLLSRAFAQSSPSCDPHAFGARGDGVTLDTQAVTRAIAACVKQGGGTVYFGPGRYVIGTVQLFSHIHLYLESGAVLVASHDIHDYLPSPPFGFARNYGVDITGEGTLLGMLIAKNAEDVSIEGQGEIDGEGDTFMAVKISHGGNDYVKAYVRNPDKFQAAMSSLDYGPVEPGGRPGTMIVFFHCTNVRVDGITLRSSPNWTLHLQDVEGASISNIQILNNPSVPNNDGIDCMMCRRVRVSNCNIDTGDDGFAIVRSDHVNVNNCSISSRSAAIRLESTRLSTFTGLSMDTNRGIAIFGDGFPGQENRSTEDVTFSDIVIRTRLIPGGWWGKAEPIYIAVQPCDPGLLCGIRVHNVYFNNITAEAENGVLLWGGDRTPISGVQFNGVRLHIHAPSAAMSESVGGNLDLRWTALNPRDGIVKSDIPAFLARQVVGLRLRDIQVDWDNSLPDYFSEALRVENFVDLAIDNFEGRQAQISSGSAIHLENGSGLSITYSRAMPGTRTFLQMNQVEGRRVFVNYDLSGAANAIDPPGDTFDTQIGAPIFKRRPAKPRHPEVTKPRPQ
;
A
#
# COMPACT_ATOMS: atom_id res chain seq x y z
N MET A 1 63.39 -11.57 19.28
CA MET A 1 62.13 -10.84 19.54
C MET A 1 61.03 -11.63 18.85
N PHE A 2 60.44 -12.58 19.58
CA PHE A 2 59.39 -13.46 19.04
C PHE A 2 58.03 -12.75 19.18
N PHE A 3 57.38 -12.44 18.06
CA PHE A 3 55.99 -11.99 18.08
C PHE A 3 55.09 -13.22 18.25
N LEU A 4 54.49 -13.38 19.40
CA LEU A 4 53.35 -14.26 19.64
C LEU A 4 52.11 -13.65 18.97
N LEU A 5 51.76 -14.13 17.79
CA LEU A 5 50.44 -13.91 17.19
C LEU A 5 49.42 -14.71 18.01
N SER A 6 48.71 -14.04 18.92
CA SER A 6 47.50 -14.58 19.50
C SER A 6 46.44 -14.67 18.42
N ARG A 7 46.19 -15.89 17.91
CA ARG A 7 44.97 -16.18 17.15
C ARG A 7 43.78 -16.04 18.12
N ALA A 8 43.05 -14.95 18.00
CA ALA A 8 41.70 -14.89 18.54
C ALA A 8 40.90 -15.96 17.80
N PHE A 9 40.60 -17.08 18.44
CA PHE A 9 39.56 -17.97 18.00
C PHE A 9 38.26 -17.18 18.11
N ALA A 10 37.65 -16.90 17.00
CA ALA A 10 36.23 -16.49 17.00
C ALA A 10 35.46 -17.62 17.70
N GLN A 11 35.02 -17.36 18.91
CA GLN A 11 34.19 -18.29 19.66
C GLN A 11 32.87 -18.41 18.86
N SER A 12 32.62 -19.57 18.25
CA SER A 12 31.36 -19.83 17.57
C SER A 12 30.24 -19.61 18.59
N SER A 13 29.25 -18.82 18.23
CA SER A 13 28.07 -18.65 19.10
C SER A 13 27.48 -20.02 19.47
N PRO A 14 27.02 -20.22 20.73
CA PRO A 14 26.39 -21.47 21.13
C PRO A 14 25.25 -21.82 20.15
N SER A 15 25.16 -23.09 19.76
CA SER A 15 24.08 -23.61 18.93
C SER A 15 23.25 -24.60 19.73
N CYS A 16 21.94 -24.39 19.76
CA CYS A 16 20.97 -25.23 20.46
C CYS A 16 20.03 -25.87 19.44
N ASP A 17 20.25 -27.16 19.16
CA ASP A 17 19.40 -27.93 18.26
C ASP A 17 18.15 -28.44 19.02
N PRO A 18 16.91 -28.13 18.60
CA PRO A 18 15.69 -28.62 19.23
C PRO A 18 15.61 -30.15 19.32
N HIS A 19 16.21 -30.89 18.38
CA HIS A 19 16.27 -32.36 18.45
C HIS A 19 17.00 -32.84 19.70
N ALA A 20 18.05 -32.16 20.15
CA ALA A 20 18.73 -32.50 21.41
C ALA A 20 17.85 -32.32 22.66
N PHE A 21 16.74 -31.58 22.51
CA PHE A 21 15.77 -31.34 23.57
C PHE A 21 14.45 -32.11 23.37
N GLY A 22 14.43 -33.05 22.40
CA GLY A 22 13.33 -33.97 22.16
C GLY A 22 12.34 -33.56 21.08
N ALA A 23 12.66 -32.53 20.25
CA ALA A 23 11.87 -32.26 19.06
C ALA A 23 11.99 -33.40 18.05
N ARG A 24 10.89 -33.75 17.38
CA ARG A 24 10.88 -34.82 16.38
C ARG A 24 10.99 -34.28 14.96
N GLY A 25 10.40 -33.13 14.66
CA GLY A 25 10.38 -32.58 13.32
C GLY A 25 9.66 -33.48 12.31
N ASP A 26 8.69 -34.31 12.76
CA ASP A 26 8.00 -35.34 11.97
C ASP A 26 6.68 -34.86 11.34
N GLY A 27 6.29 -33.60 11.59
CA GLY A 27 5.06 -32.98 11.09
C GLY A 27 3.78 -33.36 11.82
N VAL A 28 3.89 -34.13 12.90
CA VAL A 28 2.75 -34.67 13.68
C VAL A 28 2.91 -34.39 15.17
N THR A 29 4.11 -34.61 15.71
CA THR A 29 4.41 -34.41 17.13
C THR A 29 4.48 -32.92 17.46
N LEU A 30 3.78 -32.52 18.55
CA LEU A 30 3.87 -31.14 19.03
C LEU A 30 5.26 -30.88 19.65
N ASP A 31 6.07 -30.09 18.98
CA ASP A 31 7.46 -29.81 19.34
C ASP A 31 7.63 -28.52 20.17
N THR A 32 6.55 -27.80 20.51
CA THR A 32 6.58 -26.51 21.22
C THR A 32 7.47 -26.54 22.46
N GLN A 33 7.33 -27.57 23.31
CA GLN A 33 8.11 -27.66 24.55
C GLN A 33 9.59 -27.95 24.28
N ALA A 34 9.92 -28.75 23.27
CA ALA A 34 11.29 -29.06 22.92
C ALA A 34 12.01 -27.80 22.37
N VAL A 35 11.33 -27.07 21.48
CA VAL A 35 11.83 -25.77 20.98
C VAL A 35 12.02 -24.77 22.12
N THR A 36 11.06 -24.65 23.04
CA THR A 36 11.17 -23.77 24.21
C THR A 36 12.37 -24.13 25.09
N ARG A 37 12.63 -25.45 25.29
CA ARG A 37 13.83 -25.91 26.06
C ARG A 37 15.14 -25.59 25.35
N ALA A 38 15.18 -25.72 24.01
CA ALA A 38 16.35 -25.35 23.22
C ALA A 38 16.65 -23.84 23.36
N ILE A 39 15.63 -22.99 23.21
CA ILE A 39 15.75 -21.54 23.42
C ILE A 39 16.24 -21.23 24.83
N ALA A 40 15.65 -21.84 25.87
CA ALA A 40 16.05 -21.65 27.26
C ALA A 40 17.50 -22.09 27.52
N ALA A 41 18.00 -23.09 26.84
CA ALA A 41 19.40 -23.51 26.94
C ALA A 41 20.35 -22.48 26.33
N CYS A 42 20.02 -21.90 25.18
CA CYS A 42 20.78 -20.79 24.58
C CYS A 42 20.75 -19.55 25.48
N VAL A 43 19.59 -19.16 26.02
CA VAL A 43 19.45 -18.03 26.95
C VAL A 43 20.38 -18.17 28.16
N LYS A 44 20.48 -19.38 28.76
CA LYS A 44 21.40 -19.65 29.88
C LYS A 44 22.88 -19.44 29.55
N GLN A 45 23.23 -19.48 28.27
CA GLN A 45 24.59 -19.26 27.77
C GLN A 45 24.82 -17.80 27.36
N GLY A 46 23.83 -16.92 27.58
CA GLY A 46 23.91 -15.51 27.19
C GLY A 46 23.39 -15.21 25.79
N GLY A 47 22.70 -16.15 25.14
CA GLY A 47 22.21 -16.08 23.77
C GLY A 47 22.77 -17.19 22.88
N GLY A 48 22.45 -17.14 21.60
CA GLY A 48 22.98 -18.06 20.60
C GLY A 48 21.97 -18.43 19.52
N THR A 49 22.39 -19.36 18.65
CA THR A 49 21.59 -19.82 17.52
C THR A 49 20.77 -21.06 17.90
N VAL A 50 19.45 -20.98 17.76
CA VAL A 50 18.56 -22.13 17.79
C VAL A 50 18.45 -22.63 16.35
N TYR A 51 19.07 -23.77 16.08
CA TYR A 51 19.25 -24.30 14.74
C TYR A 51 18.22 -25.38 14.43
N PHE A 52 17.43 -25.18 13.39
CA PHE A 52 16.47 -26.14 12.87
C PHE A 52 17.03 -26.79 11.59
N GLY A 53 17.38 -28.06 11.68
CA GLY A 53 17.68 -28.89 10.50
C GLY A 53 16.41 -29.26 9.73
N PRO A 54 16.54 -29.91 8.54
CA PRO A 54 15.39 -30.34 7.74
C PRO A 54 14.39 -31.16 8.56
N GLY A 55 13.10 -30.80 8.48
CA GLY A 55 12.00 -31.43 9.24
C GLY A 55 10.80 -30.49 9.35
N ARG A 56 9.66 -31.02 9.81
CA ARG A 56 8.43 -30.25 10.03
C ARG A 56 8.13 -30.21 11.53
N TYR A 57 8.37 -29.10 12.16
CA TYR A 57 8.23 -28.92 13.60
C TYR A 57 6.88 -28.26 13.91
N VAL A 58 5.93 -29.03 14.44
CA VAL A 58 4.60 -28.52 14.82
C VAL A 58 4.71 -27.75 16.12
N ILE A 59 4.35 -26.46 16.10
CA ILE A 59 4.43 -25.60 17.27
C ILE A 59 3.15 -24.78 17.48
N GLY A 60 2.82 -24.51 18.73
CA GLY A 60 1.95 -23.43 19.14
C GLY A 60 2.78 -22.16 19.40
N THR A 61 2.49 -21.43 20.49
CA THR A 61 3.24 -20.21 20.82
C THR A 61 4.62 -20.50 21.39
N VAL A 62 5.66 -19.93 20.81
CA VAL A 62 7.05 -19.95 21.27
C VAL A 62 7.54 -18.52 21.50
N GLN A 63 8.14 -18.27 22.68
CA GLN A 63 8.70 -16.96 23.03
C GLN A 63 10.20 -16.92 22.70
N LEU A 64 10.63 -15.82 22.06
CA LEU A 64 12.02 -15.46 21.79
C LEU A 64 12.50 -14.44 22.82
N PHE A 65 13.80 -14.45 23.08
CA PHE A 65 14.47 -13.59 24.07
C PHE A 65 15.65 -12.86 23.44
N SER A 66 16.23 -11.91 24.16
CA SER A 66 17.41 -11.18 23.70
C SER A 66 18.56 -12.11 23.29
N HIS A 67 19.25 -11.74 22.23
CA HIS A 67 20.39 -12.45 21.65
C HIS A 67 20.08 -13.89 21.15
N ILE A 68 18.81 -14.17 20.82
CA ILE A 68 18.39 -15.44 20.25
C ILE A 68 18.22 -15.29 18.73
N HIS A 69 18.90 -16.15 18.01
CA HIS A 69 18.84 -16.25 16.55
C HIS A 69 18.19 -17.59 16.16
N LEU A 70 16.99 -17.55 15.57
CA LEU A 70 16.41 -18.72 14.94
C LEU A 70 17.02 -18.88 13.54
N TYR A 71 17.64 -20.01 13.29
CA TYR A 71 18.16 -20.35 11.97
C TYR A 71 17.43 -21.58 11.43
N LEU A 72 16.69 -21.39 10.33
CA LEU A 72 15.94 -22.43 9.65
C LEU A 72 16.73 -22.87 8.39
N GLU A 73 17.28 -24.06 8.41
CA GLU A 73 17.96 -24.62 7.24
C GLU A 73 16.96 -24.89 6.10
N SER A 74 17.46 -25.00 4.88
CA SER A 74 16.65 -25.43 3.75
C SER A 74 15.98 -26.79 4.04
N GLY A 75 14.63 -26.84 3.93
CA GLY A 75 13.83 -28.00 4.31
C GLY A 75 13.38 -28.05 5.77
N ALA A 76 13.79 -27.09 6.60
CA ALA A 76 13.20 -26.88 7.92
C ALA A 76 11.88 -26.09 7.80
N VAL A 77 10.80 -26.59 8.41
CA VAL A 77 9.49 -25.95 8.42
C VAL A 77 8.97 -25.87 9.84
N LEU A 78 8.71 -24.67 10.36
CA LEU A 78 7.90 -24.49 11.55
C LEU A 78 6.43 -24.47 11.12
N VAL A 79 5.62 -25.38 11.67
CA VAL A 79 4.22 -25.57 11.29
C VAL A 79 3.31 -25.19 12.45
N ALA A 80 2.30 -24.37 12.19
CA ALA A 80 1.30 -24.00 13.18
C ALA A 80 0.52 -25.24 13.67
N SER A 81 0.34 -25.39 14.98
CA SER A 81 -0.57 -26.37 15.52
C SER A 81 -2.02 -26.05 15.15
N HIS A 82 -2.79 -27.06 14.75
CA HIS A 82 -4.22 -26.91 14.49
C HIS A 82 -5.05 -26.82 15.78
N ASP A 83 -4.47 -27.16 16.93
CA ASP A 83 -5.18 -27.05 18.21
C ASP A 83 -4.99 -25.64 18.79
N ILE A 84 -6.10 -24.91 18.86
CA ILE A 84 -6.11 -23.52 19.37
C ILE A 84 -5.63 -23.43 20.84
N HIS A 85 -5.68 -24.53 21.60
CA HIS A 85 -5.21 -24.58 22.99
C HIS A 85 -3.67 -24.60 23.10
N ASP A 86 -2.95 -24.83 22.02
CA ASP A 86 -1.49 -24.76 21.98
C ASP A 86 -0.96 -23.32 21.93
N TYR A 87 -1.86 -22.34 21.79
CA TYR A 87 -1.52 -20.92 21.73
C TYR A 87 -1.78 -20.23 23.06
N LEU A 88 -0.84 -19.36 23.46
CA LEU A 88 -0.94 -18.64 24.72
C LEU A 88 -1.98 -17.50 24.62
N PRO A 89 -2.70 -17.21 25.71
CA PRO A 89 -3.55 -16.04 25.77
C PRO A 89 -2.74 -14.76 25.56
N SER A 90 -3.30 -13.82 24.81
CA SER A 90 -2.72 -12.49 24.69
C SER A 90 -2.82 -11.78 26.04
N PRO A 91 -1.72 -11.28 26.60
CA PRO A 91 -1.81 -10.39 27.73
C PRO A 91 -2.52 -9.09 27.32
N PRO A 92 -3.24 -8.43 28.21
CA PRO A 92 -3.83 -7.13 27.93
C PRO A 92 -2.70 -6.11 27.72
N PHE A 93 -2.39 -5.83 26.46
CA PHE A 93 -1.45 -4.76 26.11
C PHE A 93 -2.20 -3.43 26.15
N GLY A 94 -1.75 -2.48 26.98
CA GLY A 94 -2.45 -1.23 27.26
C GLY A 94 -2.69 -0.27 26.09
N PHE A 95 -2.24 -0.60 24.88
CA PHE A 95 -2.42 0.19 23.66
C PHE A 95 -3.56 -0.30 22.75
N ALA A 96 -4.04 -1.50 22.93
CA ALA A 96 -5.05 -2.13 22.09
C ALA A 96 -6.39 -1.38 22.02
N ARG A 97 -6.76 -0.64 23.05
CA ARG A 97 -8.11 -0.05 23.16
C ARG A 97 -8.38 1.10 22.21
N ASN A 98 -7.37 1.81 21.70
CA ASN A 98 -7.59 3.02 20.91
C ASN A 98 -7.55 2.78 19.40
N TYR A 99 -7.13 1.59 18.94
CA TYR A 99 -7.07 1.25 17.53
C TYR A 99 -7.94 0.04 17.14
N GLY A 100 -8.50 -0.68 18.10
CA GLY A 100 -9.08 -1.99 17.84
C GLY A 100 -8.05 -3.06 17.43
N VAL A 101 -6.78 -2.70 17.50
CA VAL A 101 -5.66 -3.51 17.00
C VAL A 101 -4.75 -3.80 18.18
N ASP A 102 -4.85 -4.97 18.74
CA ASP A 102 -3.84 -5.47 19.63
C ASP A 102 -2.78 -6.27 18.82
N ILE A 103 -1.69 -6.66 19.46
CA ILE A 103 -0.62 -7.44 18.79
C ILE A 103 -1.09 -8.83 18.31
N THR A 104 -2.33 -9.18 18.54
CA THR A 104 -2.95 -10.43 18.10
C THR A 104 -3.78 -10.25 16.84
N GLY A 105 -3.78 -9.04 16.26
CA GLY A 105 -4.74 -8.70 15.24
C GLY A 105 -6.15 -8.60 15.84
N GLU A 106 -7.10 -9.37 15.35
CA GLU A 106 -8.47 -9.41 15.90
C GLU A 106 -8.71 -10.55 16.90
N GLY A 107 -7.62 -11.13 17.46
CA GLY A 107 -7.68 -12.31 18.30
C GLY A 107 -7.45 -12.05 19.80
N THR A 108 -7.72 -13.06 20.61
CA THR A 108 -7.42 -13.11 22.06
C THR A 108 -6.21 -13.97 22.39
N LEU A 109 -5.59 -14.56 21.38
CA LEU A 109 -4.45 -15.46 21.50
C LEU A 109 -3.22 -14.88 20.80
N LEU A 110 -2.04 -15.27 21.22
CA LEU A 110 -0.80 -15.05 20.51
C LEU A 110 -0.68 -15.99 19.30
N GLY A 111 0.17 -15.63 18.35
CA GLY A 111 0.52 -16.52 17.24
C GLY A 111 1.68 -17.46 17.56
N MET A 112 2.44 -17.84 16.53
CA MET A 112 3.50 -18.85 16.63
C MET A 112 4.76 -18.35 17.34
N LEU A 113 5.28 -17.17 16.95
CA LEU A 113 6.53 -16.63 17.47
C LEU A 113 6.32 -15.23 18.05
N ILE A 114 6.79 -15.02 19.27
CA ILE A 114 6.73 -13.71 19.90
C ILE A 114 8.07 -13.35 20.57
N ALA A 115 8.63 -12.18 20.23
CA ALA A 115 9.68 -11.53 21.00
C ALA A 115 9.10 -10.31 21.72
N LYS A 116 9.34 -10.20 23.03
CA LYS A 116 8.87 -9.05 23.82
C LYS A 116 9.99 -8.51 24.68
N ASN A 117 10.21 -7.17 24.65
CA ASN A 117 11.25 -6.49 25.41
C ASN A 117 12.63 -7.12 25.15
N ALA A 118 12.96 -7.40 23.90
CA ALA A 118 14.16 -8.14 23.52
C ALA A 118 15.05 -7.30 22.59
N GLU A 119 16.34 -7.57 22.64
CA GLU A 119 17.33 -6.96 21.77
C GLU A 119 18.12 -8.02 21.00
N ASP A 120 18.59 -7.67 19.79
CA ASP A 120 19.38 -8.57 18.93
C ASP A 120 18.69 -9.91 18.68
N VAL A 121 17.47 -9.86 18.14
CA VAL A 121 16.69 -11.06 17.83
C VAL A 121 16.60 -11.23 16.32
N SER A 122 16.83 -12.46 15.83
CA SER A 122 16.69 -12.72 14.42
C SER A 122 15.96 -14.03 14.09
N ILE A 123 15.37 -14.06 12.87
CA ILE A 123 14.83 -15.24 12.22
C ILE A 123 15.43 -15.28 10.82
N GLU A 124 16.28 -16.25 10.55
CA GLU A 124 17.12 -16.28 9.35
C GLU A 124 17.20 -17.68 8.74
N GLY A 125 17.64 -17.76 7.49
CA GLY A 125 17.91 -19.02 6.80
C GLY A 125 17.19 -19.15 5.47
N GLN A 126 16.91 -20.39 5.06
CA GLN A 126 16.22 -20.73 3.80
C GLN A 126 15.04 -21.67 4.06
N GLY A 127 14.62 -21.80 5.33
CA GLY A 127 13.48 -22.60 5.71
C GLY A 127 12.16 -21.83 5.63
N GLU A 128 11.13 -22.39 6.23
CA GLU A 128 9.76 -21.92 6.10
C GLU A 128 9.06 -21.84 7.45
N ILE A 129 8.13 -20.89 7.59
CA ILE A 129 7.16 -20.83 8.69
C ILE A 129 5.77 -20.86 8.06
N ASP A 130 5.02 -21.92 8.33
CA ASP A 130 3.70 -22.20 7.79
C ASP A 130 2.63 -22.01 8.86
N GLY A 131 1.81 -20.97 8.69
CA GLY A 131 0.76 -20.62 9.65
C GLY A 131 -0.51 -21.46 9.53
N GLU A 132 -0.60 -22.38 8.53
CA GLU A 132 -1.76 -23.28 8.31
C GLU A 132 -3.10 -22.53 8.31
N GLY A 133 -3.11 -21.27 7.88
CA GLY A 133 -4.19 -20.30 8.04
C GLY A 133 -5.56 -20.76 7.54
N ASP A 134 -5.58 -21.54 6.46
CA ASP A 134 -6.83 -22.03 5.86
C ASP A 134 -7.60 -22.96 6.82
N THR A 135 -6.90 -23.64 7.72
CA THR A 135 -7.52 -24.58 8.68
C THR A 135 -8.36 -23.87 9.75
N PHE A 136 -8.13 -22.57 9.92
CA PHE A 136 -8.83 -21.71 10.88
C PHE A 136 -9.98 -20.91 10.28
N MET A 137 -10.31 -21.12 9.00
CA MET A 137 -11.34 -20.36 8.29
C MET A 137 -12.63 -21.15 8.16
N ALA A 138 -13.75 -20.44 8.26
CA ALA A 138 -15.06 -21.00 7.95
C ALA A 138 -15.36 -20.92 6.44
N VAL A 139 -16.10 -21.91 5.91
CA VAL A 139 -16.52 -21.89 4.50
C VAL A 139 -17.76 -20.98 4.34
N LYS A 140 -17.59 -19.69 4.56
CA LYS A 140 -18.62 -18.66 4.34
C LYS A 140 -17.97 -17.27 4.25
N ILE A 141 -18.72 -16.32 3.69
CA ILE A 141 -18.27 -14.92 3.56
C ILE A 141 -18.20 -14.27 4.94
N SER A 142 -17.14 -13.50 5.14
CA SER A 142 -17.06 -12.57 6.27
C SER A 142 -17.91 -11.34 5.95
N HIS A 143 -18.95 -11.14 6.72
CA HIS A 143 -19.78 -9.92 6.62
C HIS A 143 -19.25 -8.74 7.46
N GLY A 144 -18.09 -8.85 8.05
CA GLY A 144 -17.29 -7.91 8.87
C GLY A 144 -17.77 -6.45 9.00
N GLY A 145 -19.06 -6.20 9.26
CA GLY A 145 -19.63 -4.86 9.44
C GLY A 145 -19.80 -4.02 8.17
N ASN A 146 -19.51 -4.57 7.01
CA ASN A 146 -19.53 -3.89 5.70
C ASN A 146 -20.87 -4.04 4.95
N ASP A 147 -22.00 -4.00 5.64
CA ASP A 147 -23.32 -3.88 5.01
C ASP A 147 -23.46 -2.46 4.43
N TYR A 148 -23.04 -2.32 3.16
CA TYR A 148 -23.13 -1.03 2.47
C TYR A 148 -24.57 -0.60 2.27
N VAL A 149 -24.80 0.70 2.36
CA VAL A 149 -26.12 1.26 2.13
C VAL A 149 -26.41 1.28 0.64
N LYS A 150 -27.34 0.44 0.22
CA LYS A 150 -27.71 0.25 -1.20
C LYS A 150 -28.04 1.55 -1.96
N ALA A 151 -28.54 2.56 -1.27
CA ALA A 151 -28.94 3.83 -1.89
C ALA A 151 -27.75 4.63 -2.46
N TYR A 152 -26.53 4.37 -2.03
CA TYR A 152 -25.35 5.15 -2.41
C TYR A 152 -24.53 4.53 -3.55
N VAL A 153 -24.66 3.24 -3.80
CA VAL A 153 -23.88 2.54 -4.83
C VAL A 153 -24.57 2.54 -6.19
N ARG A 154 -23.77 2.44 -7.24
CA ARG A 154 -24.26 2.19 -8.59
C ARG A 154 -24.71 0.71 -8.69
N ASN A 155 -25.86 0.45 -9.34
CA ASN A 155 -26.44 -0.89 -9.50
C ASN A 155 -26.55 -1.70 -8.19
N PRO A 156 -27.35 -1.28 -7.22
CA PRO A 156 -27.33 -1.80 -5.85
C PRO A 156 -27.46 -3.32 -5.71
N ASP A 157 -28.33 -3.96 -6.51
CA ASP A 157 -28.56 -5.40 -6.38
C ASP A 157 -27.39 -6.23 -6.92
N LYS A 158 -26.77 -5.79 -8.02
CA LYS A 158 -25.56 -6.45 -8.56
C LYS A 158 -24.35 -6.23 -7.67
N PHE A 159 -24.21 -5.02 -7.12
CA PHE A 159 -23.19 -4.71 -6.13
C PHE A 159 -23.31 -5.63 -4.93
N GLN A 160 -24.51 -5.75 -4.34
CA GLN A 160 -24.72 -6.60 -3.17
C GLN A 160 -24.44 -8.08 -3.46
N ALA A 161 -24.85 -8.58 -4.64
CA ALA A 161 -24.56 -9.95 -5.05
C ALA A 161 -23.05 -10.21 -5.16
N ALA A 162 -22.30 -9.29 -5.77
CA ALA A 162 -20.86 -9.39 -5.90
C ALA A 162 -20.13 -9.33 -4.53
N MET A 163 -20.60 -8.45 -3.63
CA MET A 163 -20.03 -8.33 -2.29
C MET A 163 -20.29 -9.54 -1.40
N SER A 164 -21.30 -10.34 -1.71
CA SER A 164 -21.69 -11.55 -0.97
C SER A 164 -21.20 -12.84 -1.62
N SER A 165 -20.33 -12.78 -2.64
CA SER A 165 -19.83 -13.97 -3.33
C SER A 165 -18.63 -14.59 -2.61
N LEU A 166 -18.70 -15.90 -2.34
CA LEU A 166 -17.61 -16.66 -1.74
C LEU A 166 -16.34 -16.67 -2.61
N ASP A 167 -16.50 -16.60 -3.93
CA ASP A 167 -15.37 -16.63 -4.88
C ASP A 167 -14.43 -15.42 -4.72
N TYR A 168 -14.95 -14.33 -4.17
CA TYR A 168 -14.18 -13.10 -3.98
C TYR A 168 -13.69 -12.92 -2.54
N GLY A 169 -14.24 -13.66 -1.57
CA GLY A 169 -13.91 -13.50 -0.15
C GLY A 169 -14.24 -12.08 0.39
N PRO A 170 -13.71 -11.69 1.53
CA PRO A 170 -12.96 -12.49 2.48
C PRO A 170 -13.80 -13.61 3.09
N VAL A 171 -13.14 -14.70 3.43
CA VAL A 171 -13.78 -15.78 4.17
C VAL A 171 -13.91 -15.41 5.65
N GLU A 172 -14.91 -15.96 6.34
CA GLU A 172 -15.10 -15.69 7.78
C GLU A 172 -14.05 -16.44 8.60
N PRO A 173 -13.28 -15.78 9.49
CA PRO A 173 -12.43 -16.48 10.42
C PRO A 173 -13.24 -17.34 11.39
N GLY A 174 -12.75 -18.58 11.62
CA GLY A 174 -13.14 -19.38 12.77
C GLY A 174 -12.39 -18.94 14.04
N GLY A 175 -12.25 -19.80 15.02
CA GLY A 175 -11.29 -19.57 16.09
C GLY A 175 -9.87 -19.66 15.54
N ARG A 176 -9.15 -18.57 15.43
CA ARG A 176 -7.80 -18.51 14.86
C ARG A 176 -6.78 -17.95 15.86
N PRO A 177 -5.49 -18.37 15.79
CA PRO A 177 -4.44 -17.69 16.53
C PRO A 177 -4.26 -16.25 16.05
N GLY A 178 -3.58 -15.45 16.83
CA GLY A 178 -3.25 -14.08 16.49
C GLY A 178 -2.15 -13.97 15.43
N THR A 179 -1.51 -12.81 15.39
CA THR A 179 -0.41 -12.50 14.46
C THR A 179 0.68 -13.58 14.49
N MET A 180 1.05 -14.08 13.32
CA MET A 180 1.94 -15.24 13.21
C MET A 180 3.31 -15.00 13.86
N ILE A 181 3.94 -13.84 13.59
CA ILE A 181 5.24 -13.45 14.16
C ILE A 181 5.15 -12.02 14.70
N VAL A 182 5.48 -11.82 15.97
CA VAL A 182 5.43 -10.52 16.64
C VAL A 182 6.76 -10.14 17.27
N PHE A 183 7.23 -8.93 16.98
CA PHE A 183 8.29 -8.25 17.71
C PHE A 183 7.68 -7.03 18.42
N PHE A 184 7.66 -7.06 19.75
CA PHE A 184 7.03 -6.03 20.58
C PHE A 184 8.02 -5.41 21.55
N HIS A 185 8.21 -4.07 21.51
CA HIS A 185 9.23 -3.35 22.29
C HIS A 185 10.63 -3.95 22.11
N CYS A 186 11.03 -4.19 20.88
CA CYS A 186 12.31 -4.79 20.55
C CYS A 186 13.28 -3.78 19.93
N THR A 187 14.57 -4.08 20.04
CA THR A 187 15.63 -3.34 19.36
C THR A 187 16.49 -4.27 18.53
N ASN A 188 16.95 -3.79 17.36
CA ASN A 188 17.83 -4.52 16.45
C ASN A 188 17.26 -5.89 16.03
N VAL A 189 16.12 -5.85 15.34
CA VAL A 189 15.43 -7.05 14.83
C VAL A 189 15.90 -7.36 13.41
N ARG A 190 16.09 -8.65 13.09
CA ARG A 190 16.40 -9.09 11.74
C ARG A 190 15.54 -10.27 11.30
N VAL A 191 15.01 -10.19 10.06
CA VAL A 191 14.33 -11.30 9.40
C VAL A 191 14.90 -11.41 7.98
N ASP A 192 15.49 -12.55 7.64
CA ASP A 192 16.22 -12.66 6.37
C ASP A 192 16.14 -14.05 5.73
N GLY A 193 15.81 -14.11 4.46
CA GLY A 193 15.95 -15.28 3.59
C GLY A 193 14.87 -16.34 3.70
N ILE A 194 13.94 -16.24 4.65
CA ILE A 194 12.92 -17.26 4.94
C ILE A 194 11.64 -17.07 4.11
N THR A 195 10.85 -18.14 4.03
CA THR A 195 9.49 -18.11 3.49
C THR A 195 8.47 -18.14 4.63
N LEU A 196 7.53 -17.20 4.62
CA LEU A 196 6.37 -17.13 5.50
C LEU A 196 5.13 -17.45 4.67
N ARG A 197 4.30 -18.39 5.10
CA ARG A 197 3.10 -18.72 4.33
C ARG A 197 1.88 -18.96 5.19
N SER A 198 0.74 -18.90 4.51
CA SER A 198 -0.56 -19.30 5.05
C SER A 198 -0.83 -18.72 6.44
N SER A 199 -0.54 -17.44 6.63
CA SER A 199 -0.82 -16.80 7.92
C SER A 199 -2.33 -16.79 8.20
N PRO A 200 -2.77 -17.19 9.39
CA PRO A 200 -4.18 -17.10 9.77
C PRO A 200 -4.63 -15.68 10.09
N ASN A 201 -3.72 -14.77 10.37
CA ASN A 201 -3.89 -13.36 10.73
C ASN A 201 -2.69 -12.58 10.21
N TRP A 202 -2.36 -11.38 10.70
CA TRP A 202 -1.17 -10.65 10.30
C TRP A 202 0.08 -11.54 10.30
N THR A 203 0.94 -11.38 9.30
CA THR A 203 2.06 -12.30 9.11
C THR A 203 3.27 -11.91 9.94
N LEU A 204 3.80 -10.72 9.73
CA LEU A 204 4.99 -10.20 10.43
C LEU A 204 4.69 -8.82 10.99
N HIS A 205 4.56 -8.73 12.29
CA HIS A 205 4.20 -7.50 12.99
C HIS A 205 5.35 -6.99 13.89
N LEU A 206 5.75 -5.75 13.64
CA LEU A 206 6.69 -5.00 14.45
C LEU A 206 5.92 -3.89 15.17
N GLN A 207 5.92 -3.92 16.48
CA GLN A 207 5.29 -2.88 17.30
C GLN A 207 6.29 -2.28 18.27
N ASP A 208 6.45 -0.94 18.19
CA ASP A 208 7.40 -0.19 19.01
C ASP A 208 8.83 -0.78 18.91
N VAL A 209 9.28 -0.97 17.66
CA VAL A 209 10.59 -1.52 17.35
C VAL A 209 11.53 -0.42 16.90
N GLU A 210 12.70 -0.37 17.52
CA GLU A 210 13.78 0.55 17.17
C GLU A 210 14.89 -0.20 16.41
N GLY A 211 15.00 0.03 15.11
CA GLY A 211 15.97 -0.64 14.25
C GLY A 211 15.52 -2.05 13.85
N ALA A 212 15.06 -2.20 12.61
CA ALA A 212 14.75 -3.50 12.02
C ALA A 212 15.33 -3.60 10.61
N SER A 213 15.72 -4.81 10.22
CA SER A 213 16.11 -5.16 8.86
C SER A 213 15.36 -6.41 8.42
N ILE A 214 14.52 -6.28 7.40
CA ILE A 214 13.74 -7.37 6.82
C ILE A 214 14.18 -7.49 5.37
N SER A 215 14.70 -8.64 4.95
CA SER A 215 15.24 -8.78 3.60
C SER A 215 15.11 -10.19 3.03
N ASN A 216 15.00 -10.26 1.70
CA ASN A 216 15.02 -11.51 0.94
C ASN A 216 13.95 -12.53 1.38
N ILE A 217 12.83 -12.08 1.94
CA ILE A 217 11.76 -12.96 2.40
C ILE A 217 10.66 -13.10 1.34
N GLN A 218 9.96 -14.22 1.42
CA GLN A 218 8.73 -14.45 0.67
C GLN A 218 7.57 -14.56 1.65
N ILE A 219 6.48 -13.87 1.39
CA ILE A 219 5.20 -14.02 2.08
C ILE A 219 4.20 -14.56 1.08
N LEU A 220 3.65 -15.74 1.33
CA LEU A 220 2.78 -16.48 0.42
C LEU A 220 1.49 -16.85 1.14
N ASN A 221 0.58 -15.90 1.29
CA ASN A 221 -0.69 -16.09 1.97
C ASN A 221 -1.82 -16.40 1.01
N ASN A 222 -2.87 -17.06 1.51
CA ASN A 222 -4.10 -17.22 0.77
C ASN A 222 -4.83 -15.88 0.66
N PRO A 223 -5.07 -15.36 -0.57
CA PRO A 223 -5.69 -14.05 -0.76
C PRO A 223 -7.18 -13.99 -0.36
N SER A 224 -7.80 -15.09 0.03
CA SER A 224 -9.19 -15.11 0.54
C SER A 224 -9.29 -14.98 2.05
N VAL A 225 -8.19 -15.12 2.78
CA VAL A 225 -8.14 -14.99 4.25
C VAL A 225 -8.05 -13.50 4.60
N PRO A 226 -8.95 -12.97 5.45
CA PRO A 226 -8.91 -11.57 5.86
C PRO A 226 -7.83 -11.33 6.91
N ASN A 227 -7.32 -10.11 6.95
CA ASN A 227 -6.31 -9.65 7.91
C ASN A 227 -5.03 -10.51 7.90
N ASN A 228 -4.67 -11.10 6.78
CA ASN A 228 -3.37 -11.76 6.63
C ASN A 228 -2.35 -10.82 5.98
N ASP A 229 -2.30 -9.61 6.50
CA ASP A 229 -1.36 -8.57 6.10
C ASP A 229 0.07 -9.11 6.01
N GLY A 230 0.89 -8.53 5.15
CA GLY A 230 2.26 -8.96 4.95
C GLY A 230 3.19 -8.52 6.06
N ILE A 231 3.52 -7.24 6.09
CA ILE A 231 4.44 -6.64 7.07
C ILE A 231 3.78 -5.41 7.69
N ASP A 232 3.54 -5.48 8.98
CA ASP A 232 2.97 -4.40 9.77
C ASP A 232 4.05 -3.73 10.62
N CYS A 233 4.18 -2.41 10.52
CA CYS A 233 5.06 -1.61 11.35
C CYS A 233 4.22 -0.58 12.12
N MET A 234 4.10 -0.73 13.42
CA MET A 234 3.37 0.20 14.27
C MET A 234 4.27 0.85 15.31
N MET A 235 4.33 2.18 15.32
CA MET A 235 5.19 2.98 16.22
C MET A 235 6.68 2.65 16.09
N CYS A 236 7.11 2.18 14.92
CA CYS A 236 8.48 1.76 14.69
C CYS A 236 9.38 2.92 14.22
N ARG A 237 10.67 2.75 14.40
CA ARG A 237 11.69 3.68 13.92
C ARG A 237 12.87 2.94 13.29
N ARG A 238 13.42 3.52 12.20
CA ARG A 238 14.59 2.98 11.47
C ARG A 238 14.39 1.53 10.98
N VAL A 239 13.28 1.31 10.29
CA VAL A 239 12.97 0.03 9.65
C VAL A 239 13.44 0.04 8.20
N ARG A 240 14.11 -1.01 7.77
CA ARG A 240 14.48 -1.26 6.38
C ARG A 240 13.87 -2.56 5.90
N VAL A 241 13.20 -2.50 4.75
CA VAL A 241 12.65 -3.68 4.08
C VAL A 241 13.15 -3.71 2.65
N SER A 242 13.69 -4.86 2.19
CA SER A 242 14.24 -4.95 0.84
C SER A 242 14.15 -6.35 0.24
N ASN A 243 14.01 -6.40 -1.10
CA ASN A 243 14.05 -7.65 -1.88
C ASN A 243 13.00 -8.67 -1.43
N CYS A 244 11.77 -8.24 -1.15
CA CYS A 244 10.71 -9.11 -0.66
C CYS A 244 9.65 -9.35 -1.74
N ASN A 245 9.07 -10.56 -1.75
CA ASN A 245 7.87 -10.90 -2.51
C ASN A 245 6.73 -11.13 -1.52
N ILE A 246 5.60 -10.43 -1.71
CA ILE A 246 4.51 -10.41 -0.74
C ILE A 246 3.19 -10.67 -1.46
N ASP A 247 2.56 -11.80 -1.17
CA ASP A 247 1.21 -12.17 -1.60
C ASP A 247 0.30 -12.26 -0.39
N THR A 248 -0.78 -11.45 -0.35
CA THR A 248 -1.67 -11.33 0.81
C THR A 248 -3.14 -11.20 0.40
N GLY A 249 -4.03 -11.44 1.33
CA GLY A 249 -5.45 -11.09 1.19
C GLY A 249 -5.72 -9.66 1.65
N ASP A 250 -5.00 -9.16 2.66
CA ASP A 250 -5.12 -7.80 3.15
C ASP A 250 -3.87 -6.98 2.81
N ASP A 251 -3.52 -5.93 3.54
CA ASP A 251 -2.46 -4.99 3.16
C ASP A 251 -1.10 -5.66 3.00
N GLY A 252 -0.36 -5.32 1.94
CA GLY A 252 1.01 -5.81 1.75
C GLY A 252 1.95 -5.23 2.80
N PHE A 253 1.86 -3.93 3.01
CA PHE A 253 2.50 -3.18 4.09
C PHE A 253 1.48 -2.31 4.80
N ALA A 254 1.40 -2.42 6.13
CA ALA A 254 0.68 -1.48 6.98
C ALA A 254 1.66 -0.73 7.89
N ILE A 255 1.90 0.55 7.59
CA ILE A 255 2.87 1.38 8.30
C ILE A 255 2.12 2.47 9.06
N VAL A 256 2.08 2.33 10.38
CA VAL A 256 1.26 3.18 11.25
C VAL A 256 2.14 3.85 12.30
N ARG A 257 2.05 5.17 12.45
CA ARG A 257 2.78 6.00 13.44
C ARG A 257 4.28 5.75 13.46
N SER A 258 4.87 5.43 12.31
CA SER A 258 6.26 5.04 12.21
C SER A 258 7.09 6.12 11.50
N ASP A 259 8.36 6.19 11.85
CA ASP A 259 9.30 7.16 11.31
C ASP A 259 10.53 6.47 10.71
N HIS A 260 11.11 7.01 9.62
CA HIS A 260 12.31 6.48 8.98
C HIS A 260 12.15 5.02 8.51
N VAL A 261 11.04 4.74 7.83
CA VAL A 261 10.78 3.45 7.19
C VAL A 261 11.22 3.53 5.73
N ASN A 262 12.09 2.62 5.32
CA ASN A 262 12.59 2.55 3.96
C ASN A 262 12.25 1.18 3.36
N VAL A 263 11.43 1.17 2.31
CA VAL A 263 11.05 -0.04 1.58
C VAL A 263 11.57 0.05 0.16
N ASN A 264 12.28 -0.98 -0.30
CA ASN A 264 12.83 -0.96 -1.65
C ASN A 264 12.85 -2.35 -2.30
N ASN A 265 12.73 -2.35 -3.65
CA ASN A 265 12.87 -3.54 -4.48
C ASN A 265 11.98 -4.71 -4.04
N CYS A 266 10.67 -4.45 -3.85
CA CYS A 266 9.68 -5.45 -3.44
C CYS A 266 8.58 -5.59 -4.50
N SER A 267 8.04 -6.81 -4.60
CA SER A 267 6.84 -7.12 -5.39
C SER A 267 5.69 -7.42 -4.44
N ILE A 268 4.53 -6.81 -4.67
CA ILE A 268 3.37 -6.93 -3.79
C ILE A 268 2.13 -7.32 -4.61
N SER A 269 1.46 -8.37 -4.18
CA SER A 269 0.14 -8.76 -4.66
C SER A 269 -0.82 -8.83 -3.48
N SER A 270 -1.98 -8.14 -3.59
CA SER A 270 -2.93 -8.05 -2.49
C SER A 270 -4.37 -7.87 -3.00
N ARG A 271 -5.34 -8.30 -2.22
CA ARG A 271 -6.75 -7.97 -2.44
C ARG A 271 -7.19 -6.68 -1.75
N SER A 272 -6.31 -6.07 -0.96
CA SER A 272 -6.48 -4.76 -0.32
C SER A 272 -5.44 -3.77 -0.87
N ALA A 273 -4.73 -3.02 -0.03
CA ALA A 273 -3.71 -2.10 -0.47
C ALA A 273 -2.32 -2.75 -0.56
N ALA A 274 -1.52 -2.35 -1.56
CA ALA A 274 -0.11 -2.72 -1.54
C ALA A 274 0.62 -2.06 -0.36
N ILE A 275 0.33 -0.78 -0.13
CA ILE A 275 0.89 0.01 0.96
C ILE A 275 -0.22 0.81 1.61
N ARG A 276 -0.36 0.69 2.92
CA ARG A 276 -1.20 1.51 3.77
C ARG A 276 -0.34 2.33 4.73
N LEU A 277 -0.50 3.65 4.72
CA LEU A 277 0.21 4.57 5.61
C LEU A 277 -0.74 5.37 6.48
N GLU A 278 -0.41 5.48 7.78
CA GLU A 278 -1.08 6.36 8.74
C GLU A 278 -0.04 7.02 9.64
N SER A 279 -0.06 8.34 9.78
CA SER A 279 0.87 9.07 10.67
C SER A 279 2.35 8.70 10.46
N THR A 280 2.77 8.44 9.22
CA THR A 280 4.11 7.99 8.84
C THR A 280 4.94 9.16 8.36
N ARG A 281 6.20 9.26 8.79
CA ARG A 281 7.06 10.41 8.49
C ARG A 281 8.46 9.99 8.06
N LEU A 282 9.14 10.89 7.31
CA LEU A 282 10.55 10.76 6.95
C LEU A 282 10.87 9.39 6.31
N SER A 283 10.01 8.95 5.40
CA SER A 283 10.03 7.57 4.89
C SER A 283 10.09 7.52 3.36
N THR A 284 10.68 6.46 2.82
CA THR A 284 10.86 6.28 1.37
C THR A 284 10.41 4.89 0.92
N PHE A 285 9.76 4.86 -0.26
CA PHE A 285 9.29 3.67 -0.93
C PHE A 285 9.76 3.73 -2.37
N THR A 286 10.63 2.81 -2.81
CA THR A 286 11.25 2.92 -4.13
C THR A 286 11.44 1.56 -4.83
N GLY A 287 11.32 1.55 -6.17
CA GLY A 287 11.56 0.34 -6.95
C GLY A 287 10.55 -0.77 -6.68
N LEU A 288 9.26 -0.45 -6.56
CA LEU A 288 8.22 -1.41 -6.21
C LEU A 288 7.36 -1.79 -7.42
N SER A 289 6.89 -3.03 -7.44
CA SER A 289 5.85 -3.50 -8.36
C SER A 289 4.63 -3.99 -7.59
N MET A 290 3.44 -3.55 -8.01
CA MET A 290 2.20 -3.78 -7.29
C MET A 290 1.12 -4.34 -8.23
N ASP A 291 0.42 -5.41 -7.83
CA ASP A 291 -0.78 -5.95 -8.49
C ASP A 291 -1.86 -6.17 -7.44
N THR A 292 -2.76 -5.20 -7.25
CA THR A 292 -3.61 -5.12 -6.07
C THR A 292 -5.00 -4.55 -6.36
N ASN A 293 -5.88 -4.55 -5.36
CA ASN A 293 -7.13 -3.80 -5.43
C ASN A 293 -6.88 -2.28 -5.26
N ARG A 294 -5.99 -1.90 -4.36
CA ARG A 294 -5.56 -0.50 -4.16
C ARG A 294 -4.04 -0.45 -4.13
N GLY A 295 -3.43 0.49 -4.83
CA GLY A 295 -1.98 0.61 -4.85
C GLY A 295 -1.44 1.23 -3.55
N ILE A 296 -1.23 2.53 -3.53
CA ILE A 296 -0.74 3.28 -2.37
C ILE A 296 -1.92 3.96 -1.68
N ALA A 297 -2.14 3.66 -0.40
CA ALA A 297 -3.16 4.28 0.44
C ALA A 297 -2.53 5.10 1.57
N ILE A 298 -2.94 6.36 1.72
CA ILE A 298 -2.53 7.24 2.81
C ILE A 298 -3.79 7.71 3.53
N PHE A 299 -3.89 7.38 4.80
CA PHE A 299 -5.02 7.75 5.63
C PHE A 299 -4.64 8.85 6.62
N GLY A 300 -5.37 9.95 6.59
CA GLY A 300 -5.30 11.02 7.58
C GLY A 300 -6.37 10.82 8.65
N ASP A 301 -6.16 9.90 9.57
CA ASP A 301 -7.09 9.63 10.66
C ASP A 301 -6.66 10.33 11.95
N GLY A 302 -7.64 10.74 12.75
CA GLY A 302 -7.43 11.39 14.03
C GLY A 302 -7.66 10.42 15.18
N PHE A 303 -6.60 10.09 15.90
CA PHE A 303 -6.72 9.30 17.13
C PHE A 303 -6.53 10.17 18.36
N PRO A 304 -7.28 9.95 19.45
CA PRO A 304 -7.07 10.64 20.71
C PRO A 304 -5.62 10.55 21.19
N GLY A 305 -5.01 11.69 21.55
CA GLY A 305 -3.62 11.77 21.96
C GLY A 305 -2.60 11.83 20.82
N GLN A 306 -3.06 12.00 19.57
CA GLN A 306 -2.23 12.05 18.36
C GLN A 306 -2.39 13.36 17.56
N GLU A 307 -2.92 14.39 18.17
CA GLU A 307 -3.33 15.66 17.55
C GLU A 307 -2.18 16.37 16.80
N ASN A 308 -0.93 16.05 17.13
CA ASN A 308 0.25 16.66 16.55
C ASN A 308 0.98 15.74 15.55
N ARG A 309 0.43 14.58 15.21
CA ARG A 309 1.03 13.71 14.19
C ARG A 309 0.48 14.03 12.81
N SER A 310 1.26 13.70 11.79
CA SER A 310 0.94 13.87 10.38
C SER A 310 1.56 12.74 9.57
N THR A 311 1.02 12.49 8.38
CA THR A 311 1.80 11.83 7.34
C THR A 311 2.52 12.91 6.57
N GLU A 312 3.84 12.94 6.67
CA GLU A 312 4.66 14.01 6.11
C GLU A 312 6.06 13.56 5.69
N ASP A 313 6.64 14.28 4.73
CA ASP A 313 7.99 14.02 4.22
C ASP A 313 8.17 12.56 3.77
N VAL A 314 7.19 12.08 3.00
CA VAL A 314 7.18 10.72 2.43
C VAL A 314 7.38 10.79 0.93
N THR A 315 8.27 9.93 0.44
CA THR A 315 8.58 9.86 -0.99
C THR A 315 8.31 8.47 -1.55
N PHE A 316 7.57 8.42 -2.66
CA PHE A 316 7.37 7.24 -3.50
C PHE A 316 8.07 7.47 -4.83
N SER A 317 8.94 6.54 -5.26
CA SER A 317 9.72 6.70 -6.49
C SER A 317 9.89 5.39 -7.25
N ASP A 318 9.87 5.49 -8.59
CA ASP A 318 10.16 4.35 -9.47
C ASP A 318 9.24 3.15 -9.23
N ILE A 319 7.93 3.36 -9.28
CA ILE A 319 6.92 2.36 -8.93
C ILE A 319 6.05 2.05 -10.15
N VAL A 320 5.80 0.74 -10.35
CA VAL A 320 4.83 0.23 -11.31
C VAL A 320 3.64 -0.32 -10.55
N ILE A 321 2.44 0.16 -10.90
CA ILE A 321 1.20 -0.18 -10.21
C ILE A 321 0.22 -0.78 -11.21
N ARG A 322 -0.38 -1.91 -10.88
CA ARG A 322 -1.60 -2.41 -11.50
C ARG A 322 -2.67 -2.54 -10.43
N THR A 323 -3.83 -1.91 -10.67
CA THR A 323 -4.98 -2.06 -9.77
C THR A 323 -6.22 -2.52 -10.53
N ARG A 324 -6.98 -3.41 -9.89
CA ARG A 324 -8.19 -4.00 -10.46
C ARG A 324 -9.34 -3.96 -9.47
N LEU A 325 -10.55 -3.87 -9.98
CA LEU A 325 -11.77 -4.01 -9.19
C LEU A 325 -11.86 -5.44 -8.63
N ILE A 326 -11.87 -5.55 -7.33
CA ILE A 326 -12.07 -6.80 -6.60
C ILE A 326 -13.34 -6.61 -5.75
N PRO A 327 -14.41 -7.35 -6.01
CA PRO A 327 -15.59 -7.30 -5.16
C PRO A 327 -15.35 -8.03 -3.83
N GLY A 328 -16.28 -7.90 -2.89
CA GLY A 328 -16.11 -8.42 -1.54
C GLY A 328 -15.83 -7.32 -0.50
N GLY A 329 -15.65 -7.70 0.75
CA GLY A 329 -15.43 -6.78 1.87
C GLY A 329 -14.08 -6.06 1.90
N TRP A 330 -13.26 -6.24 0.88
CA TRP A 330 -11.92 -5.67 0.78
C TRP A 330 -11.92 -4.13 0.72
N TRP A 331 -10.80 -3.54 1.15
CA TRP A 331 -10.56 -2.12 1.04
C TRP A 331 -10.04 -1.78 -0.36
N GLY A 332 -10.68 -0.80 -1.02
CA GLY A 332 -10.30 -0.32 -2.34
C GLY A 332 -11.38 -0.54 -3.40
N LYS A 333 -11.26 0.27 -4.46
CA LYS A 333 -12.04 0.19 -5.69
C LYS A 333 -11.15 0.45 -6.90
N ALA A 334 -9.99 -0.20 -6.92
CA ALA A 334 -8.96 -0.12 -7.97
C ALA A 334 -8.24 1.23 -8.07
N GLU A 335 -8.18 2.02 -7.02
CA GLU A 335 -7.42 3.27 -7.03
C GLU A 335 -5.91 2.99 -7.00
N PRO A 336 -5.10 3.49 -7.98
CA PRO A 336 -3.65 3.29 -7.95
C PRO A 336 -2.97 4.09 -6.83
N ILE A 337 -3.50 5.28 -6.52
CA ILE A 337 -3.06 6.13 -5.40
C ILE A 337 -4.31 6.70 -4.75
N TYR A 338 -4.37 6.57 -3.45
CA TYR A 338 -5.49 6.98 -2.61
C TYR A 338 -4.98 7.76 -1.40
N ILE A 339 -5.43 9.00 -1.24
CA ILE A 339 -5.16 9.80 -0.05
C ILE A 339 -6.50 10.30 0.49
N ALA A 340 -6.84 9.95 1.73
CA ALA A 340 -8.11 10.35 2.32
C ALA A 340 -7.93 10.81 3.76
N VAL A 341 -8.56 11.94 4.11
CA VAL A 341 -8.53 12.51 5.45
C VAL A 341 -9.91 12.37 6.08
N GLN A 342 -9.97 11.85 7.30
CA GLN A 342 -11.22 11.75 8.06
C GLN A 342 -11.86 13.14 8.29
N PRO A 343 -13.18 13.24 8.23
CA PRO A 343 -13.88 14.48 8.53
C PRO A 343 -13.75 14.84 10.01
N CYS A 344 -13.84 16.14 10.30
CA CYS A 344 -13.95 16.60 11.68
C CYS A 344 -15.36 16.31 12.21
N ASP A 345 -15.47 15.43 13.19
CA ASP A 345 -16.71 15.20 13.93
C ASP A 345 -16.78 16.15 15.13
N PRO A 346 -17.95 16.79 15.42
CA PRO A 346 -18.15 17.52 16.66
C PRO A 346 -17.95 16.61 17.88
N GLY A 347 -16.82 16.77 18.58
CA GLY A 347 -16.45 15.95 19.75
C GLY A 347 -15.39 14.88 19.47
N LEU A 348 -15.02 14.65 18.22
CA LEU A 348 -13.85 13.88 17.81
C LEU A 348 -12.77 14.82 17.26
N LEU A 349 -11.55 14.32 17.22
CA LEU A 349 -10.45 15.02 16.56
C LEU A 349 -10.69 15.07 15.06
N CYS A 350 -10.26 16.15 14.43
CA CYS A 350 -10.13 16.16 12.98
C CYS A 350 -9.09 15.14 12.55
N GLY A 351 -9.23 14.59 11.35
CA GLY A 351 -8.23 13.78 10.71
C GLY A 351 -6.85 14.46 10.74
N ILE A 352 -5.81 13.69 10.89
CA ILE A 352 -4.45 14.22 10.90
C ILE A 352 -4.05 14.74 9.52
N ARG A 353 -3.14 15.69 9.52
CA ARG A 353 -2.66 16.31 8.28
C ARG A 353 -1.89 15.32 7.42
N VAL A 354 -2.09 15.42 6.11
CA VAL A 354 -1.27 14.81 5.09
C VAL A 354 -0.60 15.94 4.31
N HIS A 355 0.72 16.02 4.37
CA HIS A 355 1.45 17.08 3.69
C HIS A 355 2.88 16.66 3.28
N ASN A 356 3.45 17.36 2.27
CA ASN A 356 4.79 17.07 1.76
C ASN A 356 4.96 15.60 1.35
N VAL A 357 4.04 15.09 0.52
CA VAL A 357 4.14 13.74 -0.04
C VAL A 357 4.49 13.84 -1.52
N TYR A 358 5.48 13.06 -1.94
CA TYR A 358 6.07 13.14 -3.26
C TYR A 358 5.91 11.81 -4.01
N PHE A 359 5.36 11.86 -5.23
CA PHE A 359 5.24 10.74 -6.15
C PHE A 359 6.08 11.02 -7.38
N ASN A 360 7.15 10.26 -7.59
CA ASN A 360 8.09 10.46 -8.68
C ASN A 360 8.20 9.21 -9.56
N ASN A 361 8.11 9.38 -10.86
CA ASN A 361 8.27 8.29 -11.84
C ASN A 361 7.35 7.09 -11.55
N ILE A 362 6.03 7.34 -11.57
CA ILE A 362 5.02 6.31 -11.33
C ILE A 362 4.37 5.92 -12.66
N THR A 363 4.28 4.64 -12.93
CA THR A 363 3.47 4.11 -14.04
C THR A 363 2.35 3.27 -13.45
N ALA A 364 1.09 3.62 -13.79
CA ALA A 364 -0.07 2.92 -13.27
C ALA A 364 -1.01 2.47 -14.39
N GLU A 365 -1.38 1.19 -14.34
CA GLU A 365 -2.49 0.58 -15.09
C GLU A 365 -3.63 0.33 -14.09
N ALA A 366 -4.79 0.96 -14.29
CA ALA A 366 -5.83 0.96 -13.25
C ALA A 366 -7.24 0.87 -13.82
N GLU A 367 -8.13 0.23 -13.11
CA GLU A 367 -9.58 0.19 -13.41
C GLU A 367 -10.37 1.29 -12.67
N ASN A 368 -9.67 2.22 -12.01
CA ASN A 368 -10.21 3.43 -11.38
C ASN A 368 -9.13 4.53 -11.38
N GLY A 369 -9.48 5.74 -10.96
CA GLY A 369 -8.58 6.88 -10.93
C GLY A 369 -7.81 7.03 -9.61
N VAL A 370 -6.83 7.94 -9.64
CA VAL A 370 -6.19 8.48 -8.43
C VAL A 370 -7.23 9.28 -7.64
N LEU A 371 -7.27 9.11 -6.33
CA LEU A 371 -8.18 9.82 -5.44
C LEU A 371 -7.43 10.54 -4.30
N LEU A 372 -7.57 11.87 -4.25
CA LEU A 372 -7.14 12.71 -3.14
C LEU A 372 -8.38 13.36 -2.53
N TRP A 373 -8.70 13.05 -1.28
CA TRP A 373 -9.89 13.56 -0.60
C TRP A 373 -9.52 14.17 0.75
N GLY A 374 -9.27 15.48 0.74
CA GLY A 374 -8.97 16.23 1.96
C GLY A 374 -10.22 16.50 2.82
N GLY A 375 -10.01 16.75 4.08
CA GLY A 375 -11.07 17.18 5.01
C GLY A 375 -11.31 18.69 4.95
N ASP A 376 -12.52 19.15 5.26
CA ASP A 376 -12.91 20.57 5.20
C ASP A 376 -12.03 21.49 6.08
N ARG A 377 -11.57 20.98 7.22
CA ARG A 377 -10.66 21.70 8.14
C ARG A 377 -9.22 21.24 8.04
N THR A 378 -8.98 20.13 7.37
CA THR A 378 -7.66 19.49 7.24
C THR A 378 -7.42 19.14 5.78
N PRO A 379 -7.17 20.13 4.92
CA PRO A 379 -6.89 19.88 3.51
C PRO A 379 -5.58 19.11 3.36
N ILE A 380 -5.48 18.34 2.29
CA ILE A 380 -4.22 17.76 1.84
C ILE A 380 -3.34 18.88 1.31
N SER A 381 -2.08 18.97 1.74
CA SER A 381 -1.22 20.09 1.37
C SER A 381 0.17 19.68 0.89
N GLY A 382 0.73 20.45 -0.07
CA GLY A 382 2.10 20.28 -0.54
C GLY A 382 2.38 18.91 -1.19
N VAL A 383 1.36 18.25 -1.72
CA VAL A 383 1.52 16.98 -2.44
C VAL A 383 1.99 17.26 -3.87
N GLN A 384 2.95 16.48 -4.33
CA GLN A 384 3.54 16.64 -5.64
C GLN A 384 3.57 15.31 -6.41
N PHE A 385 3.16 15.38 -7.66
CA PHE A 385 3.27 14.30 -8.64
C PHE A 385 4.22 14.75 -9.74
N ASN A 386 5.23 13.96 -10.03
CA ASN A 386 6.25 14.29 -11.02
C ASN A 386 6.59 13.06 -11.87
N GLY A 387 6.30 13.12 -13.17
CA GLY A 387 6.51 12.00 -14.09
C GLY A 387 5.54 10.84 -13.83
N VAL A 388 4.22 11.10 -13.88
CA VAL A 388 3.21 10.07 -13.65
C VAL A 388 2.46 9.74 -14.93
N ARG A 389 2.42 8.46 -15.28
CA ARG A 389 1.65 7.92 -16.39
C ARG A 389 0.52 7.07 -15.86
N LEU A 390 -0.70 7.46 -16.19
CA LEU A 390 -1.92 6.74 -15.83
C LEU A 390 -2.55 6.18 -17.11
N HIS A 391 -2.66 4.87 -17.20
CA HIS A 391 -3.48 4.22 -18.19
C HIS A 391 -4.72 3.60 -17.51
N ILE A 392 -5.88 4.12 -17.86
CA ILE A 392 -7.14 3.66 -17.27
C ILE A 392 -7.75 2.60 -18.19
N HIS A 393 -7.88 1.40 -17.66
CA HIS A 393 -8.46 0.24 -18.32
C HIS A 393 -9.97 0.14 -18.11
N ALA A 394 -10.65 -0.42 -19.09
CA ALA A 394 -12.02 -0.86 -18.91
C ALA A 394 -12.06 -2.12 -18.04
N PRO A 395 -12.76 -2.12 -16.90
CA PRO A 395 -13.02 -3.36 -16.18
C PRO A 395 -13.79 -4.36 -17.07
N SER A 396 -13.75 -5.65 -16.74
CA SER A 396 -14.65 -6.60 -17.42
C SER A 396 -16.11 -6.14 -17.33
N ALA A 397 -16.94 -6.51 -18.29
CA ALA A 397 -18.36 -6.11 -18.28
C ALA A 397 -19.06 -6.47 -16.96
N ALA A 398 -18.77 -7.64 -16.40
CA ALA A 398 -19.33 -8.08 -15.12
C ALA A 398 -18.85 -7.21 -13.95
N MET A 399 -17.55 -6.86 -13.90
CA MET A 399 -17.01 -5.99 -12.84
C MET A 399 -17.52 -4.56 -13.00
N SER A 400 -17.53 -4.04 -14.22
CA SER A 400 -18.08 -2.70 -14.51
C SER A 400 -19.52 -2.56 -14.03
N GLU A 401 -20.36 -3.57 -14.32
CA GLU A 401 -21.77 -3.55 -13.96
C GLU A 401 -22.02 -3.78 -12.46
N SER A 402 -21.23 -4.61 -11.80
CA SER A 402 -21.46 -4.95 -10.39
C SER A 402 -20.82 -3.97 -9.41
N VAL A 403 -19.56 -3.61 -9.59
CA VAL A 403 -18.83 -2.78 -8.61
C VAL A 403 -18.22 -1.51 -9.21
N GLY A 404 -18.19 -1.36 -10.53
CA GLY A 404 -17.64 -0.21 -11.23
C GLY A 404 -18.42 1.09 -11.01
N GLY A 405 -17.81 2.24 -11.32
CA GLY A 405 -18.43 3.57 -11.19
C GLY A 405 -18.78 3.96 -9.75
N ASN A 406 -17.99 3.50 -8.77
CA ASN A 406 -18.14 3.83 -7.37
C ASN A 406 -16.79 4.35 -6.82
N LEU A 407 -16.84 5.39 -5.98
CA LEU A 407 -15.71 5.83 -5.16
C LEU A 407 -15.74 5.13 -3.80
N ASP A 408 -14.57 4.79 -3.29
CA ASP A 408 -14.42 4.32 -1.92
C ASP A 408 -14.08 5.49 -1.00
N LEU A 409 -15.10 6.04 -0.36
CA LEU A 409 -14.99 7.11 0.61
C LEU A 409 -15.23 6.62 2.04
N ARG A 410 -15.09 5.30 2.31
CA ARG A 410 -15.32 4.72 3.65
C ARG A 410 -14.48 5.40 4.73
N TRP A 411 -13.28 5.80 4.39
CA TRP A 411 -12.38 6.48 5.32
C TRP A 411 -12.76 7.94 5.57
N THR A 412 -13.51 8.57 4.67
CA THR A 412 -13.93 9.97 4.78
C THR A 412 -15.37 10.12 5.23
N ALA A 413 -16.11 9.03 5.35
CA ALA A 413 -17.50 9.04 5.77
C ALA A 413 -17.61 8.97 7.30
N LEU A 414 -18.57 9.71 7.89
CA LEU A 414 -18.88 9.61 9.32
C LEU A 414 -19.34 8.19 9.69
N ASN A 415 -20.02 7.52 8.76
CA ASN A 415 -20.39 6.12 8.87
C ASN A 415 -19.77 5.37 7.68
N PRO A 416 -18.80 4.46 7.89
CA PRO A 416 -18.17 3.72 6.79
C PRO A 416 -19.14 2.95 5.90
N ARG A 417 -20.31 2.54 6.39
CA ARG A 417 -21.34 1.88 5.58
C ARG A 417 -21.87 2.75 4.44
N ASP A 418 -21.84 4.07 4.62
CA ASP A 418 -22.29 5.05 3.64
C ASP A 418 -21.18 5.46 2.66
N GLY A 419 -19.97 4.97 2.86
CA GLY A 419 -18.77 5.46 2.19
C GLY A 419 -18.50 4.88 0.82
N ILE A 420 -19.26 3.92 0.30
CA ILE A 420 -19.18 3.51 -1.11
C ILE A 420 -20.28 4.24 -1.87
N VAL A 421 -19.87 5.15 -2.77
CA VAL A 421 -20.81 6.06 -3.44
C VAL A 421 -20.66 6.01 -4.96
N LYS A 422 -21.78 5.96 -5.67
CA LYS A 422 -21.79 6.10 -7.13
C LYS A 422 -21.21 7.45 -7.53
N SER A 423 -20.35 7.45 -8.52
CA SER A 423 -19.76 8.69 -9.05
C SER A 423 -19.37 8.51 -10.50
N ASP A 424 -19.15 9.61 -11.18
CA ASP A 424 -18.31 9.62 -12.34
C ASP A 424 -16.86 9.52 -11.88
N ILE A 425 -16.03 8.83 -12.67
CA ILE A 425 -14.67 8.45 -12.30
C ILE A 425 -13.68 9.21 -13.20
N PRO A 426 -13.09 10.31 -12.71
CA PRO A 426 -11.95 10.93 -13.38
C PRO A 426 -10.69 10.04 -13.24
N ALA A 427 -9.75 10.13 -14.17
CA ALA A 427 -8.46 9.45 -13.99
C ALA A 427 -7.67 10.01 -12.80
N PHE A 428 -7.88 11.28 -12.47
CA PHE A 428 -7.31 11.91 -11.29
C PHE A 428 -8.35 12.85 -10.66
N LEU A 429 -8.77 12.55 -9.45
CA LEU A 429 -9.67 13.37 -8.66
C LEU A 429 -8.95 13.91 -7.41
N ALA A 430 -8.92 15.22 -7.25
CA ALA A 430 -8.43 15.85 -6.03
C ALA A 430 -9.48 16.82 -5.47
N ARG A 431 -9.72 16.75 -4.18
CA ARG A 431 -10.65 17.62 -3.46
C ARG A 431 -10.07 18.10 -2.14
N GLN A 432 -10.32 19.36 -1.77
CA GLN A 432 -9.79 20.00 -0.55
C GLN A 432 -8.26 19.92 -0.49
N VAL A 433 -7.59 20.56 -1.48
CA VAL A 433 -6.13 20.50 -1.62
C VAL A 433 -5.51 21.90 -1.62
N VAL A 434 -4.33 22.01 -1.02
CA VAL A 434 -3.55 23.26 -0.97
C VAL A 434 -2.13 23.02 -1.48
N GLY A 435 -1.69 23.79 -2.47
CA GLY A 435 -0.34 23.67 -3.02
C GLY A 435 -0.09 22.36 -3.77
N LEU A 436 -1.11 21.84 -4.45
CA LEU A 436 -0.96 20.64 -5.29
C LEU A 436 -0.12 20.97 -6.53
N ARG A 437 0.90 20.15 -6.80
CA ARG A 437 1.78 20.26 -7.95
C ARG A 437 1.69 18.99 -8.81
N LEU A 438 1.30 19.16 -10.08
CA LEU A 438 1.18 18.11 -11.08
C LEU A 438 2.15 18.42 -12.21
N ARG A 439 3.25 17.69 -12.32
CA ARG A 439 4.27 17.87 -13.35
C ARG A 439 4.47 16.61 -14.15
N ASP A 440 4.59 16.75 -15.47
CA ASP A 440 4.81 15.63 -16.39
C ASP A 440 3.77 14.51 -16.20
N ILE A 441 2.48 14.89 -16.25
CA ILE A 441 1.36 13.97 -16.07
C ILE A 441 0.80 13.58 -17.43
N GLN A 442 0.75 12.28 -17.68
CA GLN A 442 0.13 11.71 -18.88
C GLN A 442 -1.04 10.82 -18.48
N VAL A 443 -2.20 11.02 -19.14
CA VAL A 443 -3.40 10.20 -18.94
C VAL A 443 -3.85 9.61 -20.27
N ASP A 444 -3.87 8.29 -20.31
CA ASP A 444 -4.37 7.49 -21.42
C ASP A 444 -5.55 6.63 -20.99
N TRP A 445 -6.40 6.30 -21.96
CA TRP A 445 -7.63 5.55 -21.75
C TRP A 445 -7.76 4.42 -22.77
N ASP A 446 -8.36 3.32 -22.37
CA ASP A 446 -8.80 2.30 -23.31
C ASP A 446 -9.79 2.86 -24.35
N ASN A 447 -9.85 2.24 -25.53
CA ASN A 447 -10.69 2.72 -26.63
C ASN A 447 -12.20 2.59 -26.35
N SER A 448 -12.60 1.67 -25.47
CA SER A 448 -14.01 1.45 -25.12
C SER A 448 -14.13 1.37 -23.60
N LEU A 449 -14.66 2.42 -23.02
CA LEU A 449 -14.81 2.58 -21.58
C LEU A 449 -16.28 2.65 -21.20
N PRO A 450 -16.67 2.15 -20.03
CA PRO A 450 -17.96 2.44 -19.40
C PRO A 450 -18.22 3.94 -19.31
N ASP A 451 -19.49 4.33 -19.37
CA ASP A 451 -19.95 5.71 -19.43
C ASP A 451 -19.66 6.54 -18.16
N TYR A 452 -19.37 5.87 -17.06
CA TYR A 452 -19.02 6.54 -15.79
C TYR A 452 -17.58 7.09 -15.76
N PHE A 453 -16.69 6.75 -16.70
CA PHE A 453 -15.39 7.42 -16.78
C PHE A 453 -15.53 8.82 -17.41
N SER A 454 -14.85 9.80 -16.84
CA SER A 454 -15.10 11.21 -17.16
C SER A 454 -13.83 11.98 -17.54
N GLU A 455 -13.36 12.93 -16.74
CA GLU A 455 -12.23 13.80 -17.05
C GLU A 455 -10.89 13.08 -16.81
N ALA A 456 -9.86 13.54 -17.50
CA ALA A 456 -8.51 13.11 -17.15
C ALA A 456 -8.05 13.71 -15.81
N LEU A 457 -8.45 14.94 -15.51
CA LEU A 457 -8.16 15.61 -14.24
C LEU A 457 -9.37 16.40 -13.76
N ARG A 458 -9.80 16.15 -12.53
CA ARG A 458 -10.79 16.95 -11.80
C ARG A 458 -10.19 17.44 -10.49
N VAL A 459 -10.23 18.76 -10.24
CA VAL A 459 -9.78 19.34 -8.96
C VAL A 459 -10.86 20.28 -8.42
N GLU A 460 -11.27 20.00 -7.18
CA GLU A 460 -12.35 20.72 -6.49
C GLU A 460 -11.84 21.33 -5.17
N ASN A 461 -12.28 22.54 -4.83
CA ASN A 461 -11.94 23.23 -3.59
C ASN A 461 -10.42 23.30 -3.37
N PHE A 462 -9.73 24.01 -4.25
CA PHE A 462 -8.28 24.09 -4.22
C PHE A 462 -7.74 25.50 -3.96
N VAL A 463 -6.54 25.55 -3.38
CA VAL A 463 -5.74 26.77 -3.26
C VAL A 463 -4.34 26.50 -3.79
N ASP A 464 -3.84 27.33 -4.69
CA ASP A 464 -2.49 27.24 -5.28
C ASP A 464 -2.24 25.92 -6.00
N LEU A 465 -2.91 25.71 -7.13
CA LEU A 465 -2.75 24.58 -8.04
C LEU A 465 -1.77 24.92 -9.17
N ALA A 466 -0.75 24.07 -9.36
CA ALA A 466 0.11 24.17 -10.54
C ALA A 466 0.09 22.87 -11.35
N ILE A 467 -0.15 23.01 -12.64
CA ILE A 467 -0.16 21.95 -13.65
C ILE A 467 0.90 22.29 -14.68
N ASP A 468 1.91 21.46 -14.81
CA ASP A 468 3.05 21.67 -15.72
C ASP A 468 3.26 20.42 -16.59
N ASN A 469 3.28 20.60 -17.91
CA ASN A 469 3.42 19.52 -18.90
C ASN A 469 2.39 18.38 -18.73
N PHE A 470 1.11 18.77 -18.70
CA PHE A 470 0.00 17.82 -18.69
C PHE A 470 -0.39 17.41 -20.11
N GLU A 471 -0.60 16.10 -20.32
CA GLU A 471 -1.08 15.53 -21.56
C GLU A 471 -2.23 14.56 -21.26
N GLY A 472 -3.43 14.84 -21.79
CA GLY A 472 -4.60 14.01 -21.56
C GLY A 472 -5.85 14.52 -22.27
N ARG A 473 -6.89 13.71 -22.29
CA ARG A 473 -8.23 14.04 -22.78
C ARG A 473 -9.28 13.43 -21.84
N GLN A 474 -10.53 13.86 -22.01
CA GLN A 474 -11.66 13.18 -21.35
C GLN A 474 -11.83 11.74 -21.85
N ALA A 475 -12.42 10.86 -21.02
CA ALA A 475 -12.70 9.48 -21.36
C ALA A 475 -13.72 9.36 -22.50
N GLN A 476 -14.85 10.07 -22.39
CA GLN A 476 -15.93 10.05 -23.37
C GLN A 476 -15.74 11.13 -24.43
N ILE A 477 -15.61 10.75 -25.69
CA ILE A 477 -15.34 11.69 -26.79
C ILE A 477 -16.45 12.75 -26.95
N SER A 478 -17.69 12.40 -26.62
CA SER A 478 -18.87 13.26 -26.81
C SER A 478 -19.15 14.23 -25.66
N SER A 479 -18.53 14.07 -24.50
CA SER A 479 -18.88 14.86 -23.29
C SER A 479 -17.66 15.09 -22.40
N GLY A 480 -17.72 16.13 -21.55
CA GLY A 480 -16.72 16.45 -20.55
C GLY A 480 -15.54 17.29 -21.07
N SER A 481 -14.55 17.43 -20.25
CA SER A 481 -13.32 18.19 -20.51
C SER A 481 -12.08 17.37 -20.13
N ALA A 482 -10.91 17.70 -20.66
CA ALA A 482 -9.68 17.06 -20.22
C ALA A 482 -9.34 17.46 -18.77
N ILE A 483 -9.48 18.74 -18.44
CA ILE A 483 -9.26 19.28 -17.09
C ILE A 483 -10.55 20.00 -16.65
N HIS A 484 -11.07 19.62 -15.48
CA HIS A 484 -12.22 20.28 -14.83
C HIS A 484 -11.79 20.83 -13.47
N LEU A 485 -11.94 22.14 -13.28
CA LEU A 485 -11.58 22.84 -12.05
C LEU A 485 -12.81 23.51 -11.45
N GLU A 486 -13.02 23.33 -10.16
CA GLU A 486 -14.19 23.88 -9.47
C GLU A 486 -13.81 24.45 -8.10
N ASN A 487 -14.36 25.64 -7.75
CA ASN A 487 -14.19 26.30 -6.45
C ASN A 487 -12.72 26.42 -6.04
N GLY A 488 -11.93 27.23 -6.75
CA GLY A 488 -10.51 27.31 -6.45
C GLY A 488 -9.91 28.71 -6.57
N SER A 489 -8.68 28.84 -6.11
CA SER A 489 -7.92 30.06 -6.26
C SER A 489 -6.43 29.80 -6.48
N GLY A 490 -5.80 30.67 -7.30
CA GLY A 490 -4.37 30.53 -7.59
C GLY A 490 -4.09 29.36 -8.53
N LEU A 491 -4.19 29.58 -9.85
CA LEU A 491 -4.00 28.56 -10.88
C LEU A 491 -2.81 28.89 -11.77
N SER A 492 -1.97 27.89 -12.03
CA SER A 492 -0.94 27.96 -13.08
C SER A 492 -1.01 26.69 -13.94
N ILE A 493 -1.17 26.86 -15.27
CA ILE A 493 -1.09 25.77 -16.26
C ILE A 493 -0.02 26.15 -17.27
N THR A 494 1.01 25.31 -17.40
CA THR A 494 2.16 25.59 -18.27
C THR A 494 2.52 24.35 -19.09
N TYR A 495 3.04 24.55 -20.31
CA TYR A 495 3.55 23.52 -21.22
C TYR A 495 2.60 22.36 -21.53
N SER A 496 1.32 22.51 -21.26
CA SER A 496 0.33 21.45 -21.35
C SER A 496 -0.21 21.28 -22.78
N ARG A 497 -0.67 20.06 -23.11
CA ARG A 497 -1.11 19.71 -24.45
C ARG A 497 -2.44 18.97 -24.45
N ALA A 498 -3.34 19.39 -25.32
CA ALA A 498 -4.56 18.63 -25.61
C ALA A 498 -4.26 17.46 -26.56
N MET A 499 -4.66 16.26 -26.16
CA MET A 499 -4.58 15.09 -27.05
C MET A 499 -5.64 15.16 -28.16
N PRO A 500 -5.41 14.53 -29.32
CA PRO A 500 -6.43 14.37 -30.35
C PRO A 500 -7.73 13.76 -29.80
N GLY A 501 -8.88 14.35 -30.14
CA GLY A 501 -10.20 13.95 -29.63
C GLY A 501 -10.59 14.62 -28.30
N THR A 502 -9.80 15.56 -27.81
CA THR A 502 -10.21 16.41 -26.69
C THR A 502 -11.38 17.30 -27.11
N ARG A 503 -12.49 17.24 -26.36
CA ARG A 503 -13.65 18.10 -26.61
C ARG A 503 -13.40 19.51 -26.08
N THR A 504 -13.21 19.63 -24.77
CA THR A 504 -12.81 20.90 -24.11
C THR A 504 -11.54 20.62 -23.32
N PHE A 505 -10.51 21.43 -23.50
CA PHE A 505 -9.28 21.19 -22.77
C PHE A 505 -9.42 21.58 -21.30
N LEU A 506 -9.88 22.80 -21.03
CA LEU A 506 -10.01 23.32 -19.68
C LEU A 506 -11.43 23.84 -19.42
N GLN A 507 -12.09 23.26 -18.45
CA GLN A 507 -13.37 23.74 -17.92
C GLN A 507 -13.16 24.28 -16.52
N MET A 508 -13.66 25.50 -16.26
CA MET A 508 -13.52 26.16 -14.96
C MET A 508 -14.86 26.65 -14.45
N ASN A 509 -15.11 26.44 -13.16
CA ASN A 509 -16.27 26.96 -12.46
C ASN A 509 -15.82 27.56 -11.12
N GLN A 510 -16.11 28.85 -10.89
CA GLN A 510 -15.75 29.56 -9.64
C GLN A 510 -14.25 29.47 -9.30
N VAL A 511 -13.38 29.69 -10.28
CA VAL A 511 -11.93 29.76 -10.09
C VAL A 511 -11.52 31.22 -10.04
N GLU A 512 -10.99 31.66 -8.90
CA GLU A 512 -10.71 33.06 -8.60
C GLU A 512 -9.21 33.34 -8.42
N GLY A 513 -8.87 34.61 -8.28
CA GLY A 513 -7.51 35.08 -8.04
C GLY A 513 -6.61 34.98 -9.27
N ARG A 514 -5.30 34.86 -9.04
CA ARG A 514 -4.32 34.80 -10.10
C ARG A 514 -4.44 33.51 -10.90
N ARG A 515 -4.56 33.64 -12.23
CA ARG A 515 -4.64 32.54 -13.20
C ARG A 515 -3.60 32.73 -14.28
N VAL A 516 -2.67 31.80 -14.43
CA VAL A 516 -1.58 31.83 -15.42
C VAL A 516 -1.76 30.65 -16.38
N PHE A 517 -1.75 30.94 -17.69
CA PHE A 517 -1.86 29.93 -18.72
C PHE A 517 -0.92 30.23 -19.86
N VAL A 518 0.19 29.49 -19.96
CA VAL A 518 1.28 29.80 -20.90
C VAL A 518 1.87 28.56 -21.56
N ASN A 519 2.43 28.74 -22.76
CA ASN A 519 3.20 27.71 -23.48
C ASN A 519 2.42 26.40 -23.69
N TYR A 520 1.18 26.48 -24.16
CA TYR A 520 0.29 25.33 -24.37
C TYR A 520 0.11 25.00 -25.85
N ASP A 521 -0.25 23.76 -26.14
CA ASP A 521 -0.69 23.28 -27.45
C ASP A 521 -2.08 22.68 -27.37
N LEU A 522 -3.09 23.42 -27.82
CA LEU A 522 -4.49 22.98 -27.78
C LEU A 522 -5.02 22.57 -29.16
N SER A 523 -4.13 22.32 -30.13
CA SER A 523 -4.52 21.92 -31.49
C SER A 523 -5.31 20.60 -31.55
N GLY A 524 -5.22 19.76 -30.51
CA GLY A 524 -5.99 18.53 -30.34
C GLY A 524 -7.40 18.70 -29.77
N ALA A 525 -7.78 19.92 -29.33
CA ALA A 525 -9.06 20.20 -28.69
C ALA A 525 -10.03 20.91 -29.65
N ALA A 526 -11.32 20.54 -29.55
CA ALA A 526 -12.39 21.28 -30.26
C ALA A 526 -12.67 22.63 -29.61
N ASN A 527 -12.62 22.71 -28.27
CA ASN A 527 -12.72 23.94 -27.49
C ASN A 527 -11.53 24.06 -26.56
N ALA A 528 -10.94 25.26 -26.50
CA ALA A 528 -9.80 25.49 -25.63
C ALA A 528 -10.22 25.59 -24.16
N ILE A 529 -11.14 26.47 -23.83
CA ILE A 529 -11.54 26.85 -22.47
C ILE A 529 -13.06 27.04 -22.41
N ASP A 530 -13.67 26.64 -21.29
CA ASP A 530 -15.09 26.88 -20.97
C ASP A 530 -15.17 27.42 -19.52
N PRO A 531 -15.81 28.61 -19.28
CA PRO A 531 -16.52 29.45 -20.27
C PRO A 531 -15.59 30.10 -21.29
N PRO A 532 -16.07 30.29 -22.54
CA PRO A 532 -15.30 30.99 -23.57
C PRO A 532 -15.01 32.46 -23.18
N GLY A 533 -13.78 32.92 -23.44
CA GLY A 533 -13.40 34.29 -23.15
C GLY A 533 -12.95 34.55 -21.71
N ASP A 534 -12.76 33.53 -20.89
CA ASP A 534 -12.17 33.68 -19.55
C ASP A 534 -10.75 34.27 -19.65
N THR A 535 -10.39 35.11 -18.70
CA THR A 535 -9.14 35.89 -18.72
C THR A 535 -8.08 35.28 -17.82
N PHE A 536 -6.85 35.29 -18.31
CA PHE A 536 -5.68 34.87 -17.55
C PHE A 536 -4.71 36.04 -17.40
N ASP A 537 -3.96 36.08 -16.32
CA ASP A 537 -2.98 37.12 -16.05
C ASP A 537 -1.85 37.14 -17.10
N THR A 538 -1.56 35.98 -17.69
CA THR A 538 -0.60 35.84 -18.76
C THR A 538 -1.12 34.82 -19.78
N GLN A 539 -1.34 35.25 -21.01
CA GLN A 539 -1.66 34.41 -22.15
C GLN A 539 -0.55 34.61 -23.19
N ILE A 540 0.34 33.67 -23.30
CA ILE A 540 1.33 33.63 -24.38
C ILE A 540 0.96 32.43 -25.26
N GLY A 541 0.16 32.72 -26.29
CA GLY A 541 -0.24 31.72 -27.27
C GLY A 541 0.69 31.78 -28.46
N ALA A 542 1.60 30.86 -28.58
CA ALA A 542 2.10 30.34 -29.84
C ALA A 542 2.67 28.96 -29.57
N PRO A 543 2.42 27.94 -30.40
CA PRO A 543 3.01 26.62 -30.20
C PRO A 543 4.54 26.76 -30.26
N ILE A 544 5.22 26.40 -29.15
CA ILE A 544 6.69 26.46 -29.07
C ILE A 544 7.34 25.44 -30.02
N PHE A 545 6.59 24.46 -30.52
CA PHE A 545 7.09 23.44 -31.41
C PHE A 545 6.24 23.27 -32.68
N LYS A 546 6.46 24.14 -33.66
CA LYS A 546 6.36 23.65 -35.04
C LYS A 546 7.56 22.71 -35.23
N ARG A 547 7.34 21.43 -35.27
CA ARG A 547 8.34 20.48 -35.78
C ARG A 547 8.78 21.02 -37.13
N ARG A 548 10.04 21.45 -37.25
CA ARG A 548 10.63 21.66 -38.58
C ARG A 548 10.42 20.36 -39.35
N PRO A 549 9.82 20.40 -40.55
CA PRO A 549 9.75 19.20 -41.36
C PRO A 549 11.18 18.69 -41.52
N ALA A 550 11.35 17.40 -41.25
CA ALA A 550 12.65 16.74 -41.40
C ALA A 550 13.13 17.04 -42.84
N LYS A 551 14.28 17.70 -42.99
CA LYS A 551 14.89 17.86 -44.31
C LYS A 551 15.00 16.47 -44.94
N PRO A 552 14.56 16.31 -46.20
CA PRO A 552 14.74 15.04 -46.89
C PRO A 552 16.23 14.71 -46.88
N ARG A 553 16.60 13.54 -46.40
CA ARG A 553 17.97 13.03 -46.50
C ARG A 553 18.27 12.90 -47.99
N HIS A 554 19.21 13.67 -48.49
CA HIS A 554 19.78 13.46 -49.82
C HIS A 554 20.39 12.02 -49.83
N PRO A 555 20.14 11.22 -50.85
CA PRO A 555 20.79 9.91 -50.96
C PRO A 555 22.30 10.14 -51.05
N GLU A 556 23.06 9.43 -50.19
CA GLU A 556 24.53 9.40 -50.28
C GLU A 556 24.94 8.79 -51.62
N VAL A 557 25.60 9.62 -52.42
CA VAL A 557 26.28 9.17 -53.66
C VAL A 557 27.49 8.37 -53.23
N THR A 558 27.39 7.04 -53.32
CA THR A 558 28.53 6.14 -53.16
C THR A 558 29.51 6.37 -54.29
N LYS A 559 30.69 6.90 -53.99
CA LYS A 559 31.83 6.93 -54.95
C LYS A 559 32.37 5.50 -55.11
N PRO A 560 32.66 5.06 -56.37
CA PRO A 560 33.29 3.80 -56.59
C PRO A 560 34.76 3.83 -56.13
N ARG A 561 35.23 2.75 -55.51
CA ARG A 561 36.65 2.54 -55.18
C ARG A 561 37.46 2.32 -56.47
N PRO A 562 38.65 2.90 -56.61
CA PRO A 562 39.57 2.52 -57.68
C PRO A 562 40.20 1.15 -57.43
N GLN A 563 40.44 0.47 -58.54
CA GLN A 563 41.14 -0.81 -58.64
C GLN A 563 42.60 -0.73 -58.16
#